data_47711508330101be6d5b376cb55f6a2e
#
_entry.id   47711508330101be6d5b376cb55f6a2e
#
_cell.length_a   1.000
_cell.length_b   1.000
_cell.length_c   1.000
_cell.angle_alpha   90.00
_cell.angle_beta   90.00
_cell.angle_gamma   90.00
#
_symmetry.space_group_name_H-M   'P 1'
#
loop_
_entity.id
_entity.type
_entity.pdbx_description
1 polymer ?
#
loop_
_entity_poly.entity_id
_entity_poly.type
_entity_poly.pdbx_seq_one_letter_code
_entity_poly.pdbx_strand_id
1 'polypeptide(L)'
;MKKTIKDKARCIINDTRVMTLAVSNKDVPWSSPVYFVFHDNRFYFFSNENSRHIQYAENRKIISASIFKDSGQMDLIFGFQMSGKLEKISKKALYLAIVKKYVAKFSFQECRYCNCLNQVL
;
A
#
# COMPACT_ATOMS: atom_id res chain seq x y z
N MET A 1 -26.72 -13.66 -5.99
CA MET A 1 -26.67 -12.24 -5.59
C MET A 1 -25.53 -11.53 -6.29
N LYS A 2 -25.82 -10.38 -6.88
CA LYS A 2 -24.76 -9.52 -7.46
C LYS A 2 -23.96 -8.86 -6.33
N LYS A 3 -22.64 -8.99 -6.38
CA LYS A 3 -21.76 -8.29 -5.44
C LYS A 3 -21.81 -6.78 -5.69
N THR A 4 -21.90 -6.01 -4.62
CA THR A 4 -21.81 -4.55 -4.70
C THR A 4 -20.38 -4.12 -5.06
N ILE A 5 -20.22 -2.85 -5.43
CA ILE A 5 -18.89 -2.27 -5.69
C ILE A 5 -18.02 -2.36 -4.43
N LYS A 6 -18.60 -2.14 -3.25
CA LYS A 6 -17.87 -2.29 -1.98
C LYS A 6 -17.37 -3.71 -1.74
N ASP A 7 -18.21 -4.71 -2.04
CA ASP A 7 -17.83 -6.11 -1.89
C ASP A 7 -16.70 -6.49 -2.83
N LYS A 8 -16.76 -6.02 -4.07
CA LYS A 8 -15.68 -6.23 -5.05
C LYS A 8 -14.37 -5.58 -4.60
N ALA A 9 -14.45 -4.36 -4.11
CA ALA A 9 -13.27 -3.65 -3.59
C ALA A 9 -12.65 -4.38 -2.41
N ARG A 10 -13.46 -4.87 -1.46
CA ARG A 10 -12.96 -5.66 -0.33
C ARG A 10 -12.27 -6.95 -0.79
N CYS A 11 -12.84 -7.65 -1.78
CA CYS A 11 -12.20 -8.83 -2.34
C CYS A 11 -10.83 -8.51 -2.92
N ILE A 12 -10.73 -7.43 -3.68
CA ILE A 12 -9.45 -7.01 -4.27
C ILE A 12 -8.44 -6.68 -3.18
N ILE A 13 -8.83 -5.92 -2.17
CA ILE A 13 -7.95 -5.55 -1.05
C ILE A 13 -7.47 -6.78 -0.28
N ASN A 14 -8.36 -7.73 -0.03
CA ASN A 14 -8.02 -8.93 0.74
C ASN A 14 -7.18 -9.93 -0.06
N ASP A 15 -7.41 -10.00 -1.37
CA ASP A 15 -6.75 -10.98 -2.23
C ASP A 15 -5.45 -10.48 -2.85
N THR A 16 -5.15 -9.19 -2.74
CA THR A 16 -3.92 -8.61 -3.28
C THR A 16 -2.93 -8.30 -2.18
N ARG A 17 -1.66 -8.45 -2.49
CA ARG A 17 -0.56 -8.29 -1.53
C ARG A 17 0.26 -7.05 -1.79
N VAL A 18 0.26 -6.59 -3.03
CA VAL A 18 1.14 -5.52 -3.51
C VAL A 18 0.31 -4.42 -4.12
N MET A 19 0.65 -3.18 -3.80
CA MET A 19 0.20 -2.00 -4.53
C MET A 19 1.41 -1.31 -5.16
N THR A 20 1.19 -0.65 -6.26
CA THR A 20 2.24 0.15 -6.91
C THR A 20 2.02 1.61 -6.57
N LEU A 21 3.02 2.21 -5.93
CA LEU A 21 3.03 3.63 -5.63
C LEU A 21 3.57 4.40 -6.83
N ALA A 22 3.02 5.57 -7.09
CA ALA A 22 3.56 6.52 -8.04
C ALA A 22 3.82 7.83 -7.33
N VAL A 23 5.04 8.28 -7.39
CA VAL A 23 5.54 9.48 -6.73
C VAL A 23 6.26 10.35 -7.74
N SER A 24 6.48 11.61 -7.41
CA SER A 24 7.26 12.49 -8.25
C SER A 24 8.10 13.44 -7.42
N ASN A 25 9.26 13.78 -7.94
CA ASN A 25 10.12 14.82 -7.40
C ASN A 25 10.54 15.73 -8.55
N LYS A 26 10.16 17.01 -8.46
CA LYS A 26 10.26 17.94 -9.57
C LYS A 26 9.53 17.31 -10.78
N ASP A 27 10.09 17.18 -11.92
CA ASP A 27 9.44 16.59 -13.08
C ASP A 27 9.81 15.11 -13.31
N VAL A 28 10.37 14.46 -12.31
CA VAL A 28 10.77 13.05 -12.39
C VAL A 28 9.75 12.17 -11.69
N PRO A 29 8.96 11.37 -12.45
CA PRO A 29 8.07 10.39 -11.87
C PRO A 29 8.84 9.13 -11.47
N TRP A 30 8.34 8.43 -10.46
CA TRP A 30 8.90 7.16 -10.03
C TRP A 30 7.79 6.25 -9.54
N SER A 31 7.84 4.99 -9.89
CA SER A 31 6.90 3.99 -9.41
C SER A 31 7.61 2.91 -8.60
N SER A 32 6.96 2.42 -7.57
CA SER A 32 7.53 1.39 -6.69
C SER A 32 6.44 0.47 -6.17
N PRO A 33 6.60 -0.86 -6.30
CA PRO A 33 5.69 -1.80 -5.66
C PRO A 33 6.01 -1.90 -4.16
N VAL A 34 4.96 -1.98 -3.35
CA VAL A 34 5.10 -2.18 -1.90
C VAL A 34 4.04 -3.18 -1.43
N TYR A 35 4.39 -3.97 -0.44
CA TYR A 35 3.40 -4.77 0.27
C TYR A 35 2.55 -3.87 1.15
N PHE A 36 1.25 -4.15 1.24
CA PHE A 36 0.34 -3.28 1.98
C PHE A 36 -0.63 -4.07 2.85
N VAL A 37 -1.15 -3.39 3.86
CA VAL A 37 -2.34 -3.83 4.61
C VAL A 37 -3.36 -2.70 4.63
N PHE A 38 -4.62 -3.07 4.76
CA PHE A 38 -5.73 -2.14 4.86
C PHE A 38 -6.30 -2.19 6.27
N HIS A 39 -6.44 -1.05 6.91
CA HIS A 39 -6.95 -0.94 8.26
C HIS A 39 -7.67 0.39 8.44
N ASP A 40 -8.88 0.36 8.96
CA ASP A 40 -9.67 1.54 9.26
C ASP A 40 -9.74 2.53 8.08
N ASN A 41 -10.10 2.00 6.90
CA ASN A 41 -10.24 2.74 5.64
C ASN A 41 -8.96 3.41 5.14
N ARG A 42 -7.80 2.92 5.55
CA ARG A 42 -6.50 3.43 5.10
C ARG A 42 -5.58 2.31 4.66
N PHE A 43 -4.68 2.65 3.75
CA PHE A 43 -3.64 1.73 3.27
C PHE A 43 -2.35 2.02 4.00
N TYR A 44 -1.70 0.97 4.48
CA TYR A 44 -0.46 1.06 5.24
C TYR A 44 0.61 0.20 4.59
N PHE A 45 1.82 0.70 4.59
CA PHE A 45 2.96 -0.06 4.09
C PHE A 45 4.22 0.32 4.88
N PHE A 46 5.20 -0.56 4.83
CA PHE A 46 6.52 -0.33 5.41
C PHE A 46 7.53 -0.12 4.30
N SER A 47 8.36 0.90 4.44
CA SER A 47 9.44 1.20 3.50
C SER A 47 10.61 1.83 4.22
N ASN A 48 11.80 1.61 3.67
CA ASN A 48 13.00 2.26 4.16
C ASN A 48 12.95 3.76 3.83
N GLU A 49 13.31 4.60 4.80
CA GLU A 49 13.31 6.06 4.61
C GLU A 49 14.27 6.54 3.53
N ASN A 50 15.31 5.75 3.24
CA ASN A 50 16.28 6.07 2.19
C ASN A 50 15.86 5.61 0.80
N SER A 51 14.71 4.94 0.69
CA SER A 51 14.19 4.52 -0.62
C SER A 51 13.76 5.75 -1.43
N ARG A 52 13.90 5.63 -2.75
CA ARG A 52 13.56 6.72 -3.66
C ARG A 52 12.10 7.13 -3.56
N HIS A 53 11.19 6.17 -3.47
CA HIS A 53 9.76 6.49 -3.37
C HIS A 53 9.41 7.25 -2.09
N ILE A 54 10.09 6.99 -0.98
CA ILE A 54 9.87 7.74 0.27
C ILE A 54 10.46 9.14 0.16
N GLN A 55 11.67 9.28 -0.32
CA GLN A 55 12.32 10.58 -0.47
C GLN A 55 11.54 11.50 -1.43
N TYR A 56 11.05 10.96 -2.53
CA TYR A 56 10.23 11.73 -3.47
C TYR A 56 8.89 12.13 -2.86
N ALA A 57 8.26 11.23 -2.11
CA ALA A 57 6.99 11.50 -1.46
C ALA A 57 7.10 12.54 -0.34
N GLU A 58 8.21 12.61 0.37
CA GLU A 58 8.43 13.61 1.43
C GLU A 58 8.33 15.04 0.93
N ASN A 59 8.74 15.30 -0.29
CA ASN A 59 8.71 16.64 -0.87
C ASN A 59 7.31 17.11 -1.23
N ARG A 60 6.44 16.22 -1.70
CA ARG A 60 5.11 16.59 -2.17
C ARG A 60 3.95 15.98 -1.39
N LYS A 61 4.17 14.88 -0.69
CA LYS A 61 3.20 14.18 0.17
C LYS A 61 1.94 13.67 -0.52
N ILE A 62 1.58 14.17 -1.69
CA ILE A 62 0.48 13.65 -2.50
C ILE A 62 1.05 12.66 -3.49
N ILE A 63 0.56 11.44 -3.40
CA ILE A 63 1.01 10.33 -4.25
C ILE A 63 -0.20 9.61 -4.82
N SER A 64 0.05 8.75 -5.78
CA SER A 64 -0.99 7.84 -6.27
C SER A 64 -0.56 6.39 -6.07
N ALA A 65 -1.54 5.52 -6.14
CA ALA A 65 -1.30 4.09 -6.06
C ALA A 65 -2.28 3.34 -6.92
N SER A 66 -1.89 2.17 -7.36
CA SER A 66 -2.77 1.26 -8.06
C SER A 66 -2.69 -0.13 -7.48
N ILE A 67 -3.82 -0.82 -7.47
CA ILE A 67 -3.93 -2.22 -7.10
C ILE A 67 -4.58 -2.94 -8.25
N PHE A 68 -4.00 -4.06 -8.63
CA PHE A 68 -4.46 -4.85 -9.75
C PHE A 68 -4.52 -6.32 -9.34
N LYS A 69 -5.66 -6.95 -9.63
CA LYS A 69 -5.83 -8.40 -9.45
C LYS A 69 -5.92 -9.04 -10.82
N ASP A 70 -4.90 -9.80 -11.17
CA ASP A 70 -4.89 -10.59 -12.39
C ASP A 70 -5.64 -11.90 -12.15
N SER A 71 -6.68 -12.14 -12.94
CA SER A 71 -7.46 -13.38 -12.89
C SER A 71 -7.03 -14.40 -13.96
N GLY A 72 -6.06 -14.04 -14.80
CA GLY A 72 -5.68 -14.82 -15.97
C GLY A 72 -6.62 -14.66 -17.16
N GLN A 73 -7.69 -13.89 -17.03
CA GLN A 73 -8.65 -13.61 -18.10
C GLN A 73 -8.81 -12.10 -18.25
N MET A 74 -8.66 -11.59 -19.46
CA MET A 74 -8.69 -10.15 -19.73
C MET A 74 -10.03 -9.48 -19.41
N ASP A 75 -11.12 -10.22 -19.53
CA ASP A 75 -12.46 -9.73 -19.23
C ASP A 75 -12.82 -9.70 -17.73
N LEU A 76 -11.95 -10.29 -16.89
CA LEU A 76 -12.11 -10.35 -15.45
C LEU A 76 -11.03 -9.57 -14.71
N ILE A 77 -10.59 -8.47 -15.29
CA ILE A 77 -9.60 -7.58 -14.66
C ILE A 77 -10.29 -6.72 -13.62
N PHE A 78 -9.79 -6.78 -12.39
CA PHE A 78 -10.27 -5.96 -11.29
C PHE A 78 -9.10 -5.23 -10.63
N GLY A 79 -9.31 -3.95 -10.41
CA GLY A 79 -8.31 -3.14 -9.75
C GLY A 79 -8.86 -1.76 -9.44
N PHE A 80 -8.08 -0.94 -8.75
CA PHE A 80 -8.39 0.46 -8.60
C PHE A 80 -7.14 1.31 -8.64
N GLN A 81 -7.39 2.54 -8.99
CA GLN A 81 -6.43 3.62 -8.97
C GLN A 81 -6.87 4.62 -7.92
N MET A 82 -5.92 5.11 -7.17
CA MET A 82 -6.22 6.05 -6.09
C MET A 82 -5.13 7.10 -5.98
N SER A 83 -5.48 8.21 -5.42
CA SER A 83 -4.53 9.22 -4.99
C SER A 83 -4.79 9.54 -3.53
N GLY A 84 -3.76 9.94 -2.85
CA GLY A 84 -3.88 10.24 -1.44
C GLY A 84 -2.66 10.93 -0.89
N LYS A 85 -2.77 11.28 0.38
CA LYS A 85 -1.70 11.91 1.11
C LYS A 85 -0.88 10.86 1.84
N LEU A 86 0.42 10.95 1.72
CA LEU A 86 1.33 10.09 2.47
C LEU A 86 1.61 10.70 3.83
N GLU A 87 1.41 9.92 4.87
CA GLU A 87 1.70 10.32 6.24
C GLU A 87 2.51 9.23 6.94
N LYS A 88 3.41 9.64 7.81
CA LYS A 88 4.17 8.72 8.65
C LYS A 88 3.35 8.39 9.89
N ILE A 89 3.31 7.12 10.28
CA ILE A 89 2.66 6.70 11.52
C ILE A 89 3.46 7.26 12.71
N SER A 90 2.78 8.02 13.57
CA SER A 90 3.38 8.62 14.77
C SER A 90 2.92 7.96 16.07
N LYS A 91 1.74 7.33 16.07
CA LYS A 91 1.18 6.71 17.27
C LYS A 91 1.65 5.27 17.42
N LYS A 92 2.25 4.96 18.57
CA LYS A 92 2.77 3.61 18.87
C LYS A 92 1.67 2.54 18.83
N ALA A 93 0.49 2.83 19.35
CA ALA A 93 -0.62 1.88 19.36
C ALA A 93 -1.05 1.49 17.94
N LEU A 94 -1.14 2.49 17.04
CA LEU A 94 -1.45 2.26 15.63
C LEU A 94 -0.34 1.46 14.95
N TYR A 95 0.91 1.83 15.19
CA TYR A 95 2.07 1.09 14.66
C TYR A 95 2.02 -0.39 15.01
N LEU A 96 1.77 -0.70 16.28
CA LEU A 96 1.70 -2.10 16.75
C LEU A 96 0.52 -2.84 16.10
N ALA A 97 -0.63 -2.18 15.96
CA ALA A 97 -1.79 -2.78 15.29
C ALA A 97 -1.49 -3.10 13.82
N ILE A 98 -0.80 -2.21 13.13
CA ILE A 98 -0.43 -2.41 11.73
C ILE A 98 0.62 -3.51 11.57
N VAL A 99 1.63 -3.55 12.42
CA VAL A 99 2.62 -4.63 12.43
C VAL A 99 1.94 -5.99 12.60
N LYS A 100 1.00 -6.08 13.53
CA LYS A 100 0.25 -7.31 13.79
C LYS A 100 -0.57 -7.74 12.56
N LYS A 101 -1.25 -6.81 11.91
CA LYS A 101 -1.99 -7.09 10.66
C LYS A 101 -1.06 -7.51 9.52
N TYR A 102 0.08 -6.87 9.44
CA TYR A 102 1.07 -7.14 8.40
C TYR A 102 1.62 -8.56 8.54
N VAL A 103 2.00 -8.95 9.74
CA VAL A 103 2.46 -10.31 10.04
C VAL A 103 1.37 -11.33 9.74
N ALA A 104 0.12 -11.06 10.12
CA ALA A 104 -1.01 -11.96 9.85
C ALA A 104 -1.27 -12.14 8.36
N LYS A 105 -1.21 -11.06 7.58
CA LYS A 105 -1.45 -11.09 6.13
C LYS A 105 -0.34 -11.82 5.38
N PHE A 106 0.90 -11.60 5.73
CA PHE A 106 2.05 -12.06 4.95
C PHE A 106 2.73 -13.30 5.52
N SER A 107 2.43 -13.65 6.77
CA SER A 107 3.04 -14.80 7.46
C SER A 107 4.58 -14.78 7.40
N PHE A 108 5.18 -13.57 7.42
CA PHE A 108 6.63 -13.44 7.43
C PHE A 108 7.18 -13.83 8.80
N GLN A 109 7.91 -14.91 8.83
CA GLN A 109 8.63 -15.32 10.05
C GLN A 109 9.89 -14.51 10.28
N GLU A 110 10.44 -13.90 9.25
CA GLU A 110 11.64 -13.08 9.36
C GLU A 110 11.64 -11.95 8.34
N CYS A 111 11.53 -10.73 8.79
CA CYS A 111 11.87 -9.57 7.98
C CYS A 111 13.29 -9.12 8.33
N ARG A 112 14.29 -9.77 7.73
CA ARG A 112 15.70 -9.44 7.97
C ARG A 112 16.13 -8.06 7.46
N TYR A 113 15.27 -7.39 6.73
CA TYR A 113 15.59 -6.13 6.04
C TYR A 113 14.67 -4.97 6.41
N CYS A 114 13.89 -5.13 7.47
CA CYS A 114 12.94 -4.08 7.86
C CYS A 114 13.56 -3.07 8.82
N ASN A 115 14.40 -2.21 8.31
CA ASN A 115 14.48 -0.84 8.82
C ASN A 115 13.32 -0.05 8.18
N CYS A 116 12.12 -0.43 8.48
CA CYS A 116 10.96 0.07 7.76
C CYS A 116 10.34 1.26 8.48
N LEU A 117 10.21 2.35 7.77
CA LEU A 117 9.36 3.45 8.18
C LEU A 117 7.90 3.09 7.98
N ASN A 118 7.10 3.58 8.88
CA ASN A 118 5.67 3.36 8.92
C ASN A 118 4.99 4.42 8.05
N GLN A 119 4.55 4.01 6.89
CA GLN A 119 3.90 4.92 5.95
C GLN A 119 2.41 4.58 5.82
N VAL A 120 1.60 5.61 5.67
CA VAL A 120 0.16 5.52 5.48
C VAL A 120 -0.22 6.25 4.22
N LEU A 121 -1.01 5.62 3.41
CA LEU A 121 -1.60 6.22 2.24
C LEU A 121 -3.08 6.54 2.49
#